data_61caf332d3aedf737f203bbc29d300ea
#
_entry.id   61caf332d3aedf737f203bbc29d300ea
#
_cell.length_a   1.000
_cell.length_b   1.000
_cell.length_c   1.000
_cell.angle_alpha   90.00
_cell.angle_beta   90.00
_cell.angle_gamma   90.00
#
_symmetry.space_group_name_H-M   'P 1'
#
loop_
_entity.id
_entity.type
_entity.pdbx_description
1 polymer ?
#
loop_
_entity_poly.entity_id
_entity_poly.type
_entity_poly.pdbx_seq_one_letter_code
_entity_poly.pdbx_strand_id
1 'polypeptide(L)'
;MKSFLKKFHIRFFDWPLDFRVRLFHILAFGGIAISFFTVTISLIMGMWETAGLAAVLIVFSLWLILFTQRTGKYQVAYFLTVTVIFMVVLPMMFFTSGGHRSGMPSIFLLAVLFTVLMIKGKAALLISLLEIAEYSAVCVFAYYHPEFVTHYETEGQILVDIIFAFTCVSLICGVVLFFHLREYDRQRGLLYEQNEKLRRYDASRSVFLTTVSHEVKNPLNAINLYARDTLELMGEEAPDVSMIQSNQQVIEKMVVRIDRILTDLKDTVAIEQGRLALNLAPMRLSKLLKEVSGTYFGKDASGGNELVLDIDENLLPISADYARIVQVVTNLLSNAIQHTKAGRIRISLYKQGGEQIVVIADNGEGMKEELQEQVFKGYILPPWRPA
;
A
#
# COMPACT_ATOMS: atom_id res chain seq x y z
N MET A 1 3.00 -32.91 19.92
CA MET A 1 1.65 -32.39 19.66
C MET A 1 1.67 -30.89 19.29
N LYS A 2 2.19 -29.98 20.10
CA LYS A 2 2.24 -28.52 19.81
C LYS A 2 2.96 -28.17 18.48
N SER A 3 4.07 -28.81 18.15
CA SER A 3 4.81 -28.57 16.89
C SER A 3 4.03 -29.04 15.65
N PHE A 4 3.31 -30.17 15.75
CA PHE A 4 2.47 -30.66 14.67
C PHE A 4 1.27 -29.73 14.41
N LEU A 5 0.56 -29.33 15.47
CA LEU A 5 -0.56 -28.38 15.37
C LEU A 5 -0.13 -27.03 14.78
N LYS A 6 1.06 -26.54 15.13
CA LYS A 6 1.62 -25.32 14.56
C LYS A 6 1.93 -25.47 13.05
N LYS A 7 2.54 -26.58 12.66
CA LYS A 7 2.80 -26.87 11.23
C LYS A 7 1.50 -27.06 10.43
N PHE A 8 0.50 -27.73 11.02
CA PHE A 8 -0.82 -27.89 10.44
C PHE A 8 -1.51 -26.55 10.24
N HIS A 9 -1.53 -25.70 11.27
CA HIS A 9 -2.10 -24.36 11.20
C HIS A 9 -1.43 -23.52 10.09
N ILE A 10 -0.08 -23.49 10.06
CA ILE A 10 0.67 -22.75 9.05
C ILE A 10 0.31 -23.22 7.63
N ARG A 11 0.17 -24.53 7.44
CA ARG A 11 -0.07 -25.11 6.11
C ARG A 11 -1.46 -24.84 5.56
N PHE A 12 -2.49 -24.77 6.39
CA PHE A 12 -3.90 -24.72 5.97
C PHE A 12 -4.60 -23.41 6.27
N PHE A 13 -4.14 -22.65 7.26
CA PHE A 13 -4.86 -21.50 7.80
C PHE A 13 -4.03 -20.22 7.90
N ASP A 14 -2.74 -20.28 7.56
CA ASP A 14 -1.86 -19.13 7.73
C ASP A 14 -2.04 -18.06 6.66
N TRP A 15 -1.64 -16.87 6.99
CA TRP A 15 -1.84 -15.60 6.33
C TRP A 15 -1.34 -15.45 4.87
N PRO A 16 -0.31 -16.18 4.37
CA PRO A 16 0.08 -16.09 2.96
C PRO A 16 -0.95 -16.69 1.99
N LEU A 17 -1.91 -17.51 2.50
CA LEU A 17 -2.93 -18.12 1.66
C LEU A 17 -4.07 -17.15 1.38
N ASP A 18 -4.56 -17.14 0.12
CA ASP A 18 -5.78 -16.43 -0.25
C ASP A 18 -6.91 -16.79 0.73
N PHE A 19 -7.73 -15.78 1.09
CA PHE A 19 -8.84 -15.96 2.02
C PHE A 19 -9.77 -17.11 1.60
N ARG A 20 -10.08 -17.25 0.31
CA ARG A 20 -10.94 -18.33 -0.20
C ARG A 20 -10.32 -19.70 -0.03
N VAL A 21 -9.00 -19.79 -0.16
CA VAL A 21 -8.28 -21.06 0.07
C VAL A 21 -8.38 -21.49 1.53
N ARG A 22 -8.20 -20.54 2.46
CA ARG A 22 -8.37 -20.81 3.90
C ARG A 22 -9.80 -21.22 4.24
N LEU A 23 -10.78 -20.51 3.66
CA LEU A 23 -12.19 -20.80 3.86
C LEU A 23 -12.57 -22.18 3.28
N PHE A 24 -12.04 -22.55 2.12
CA PHE A 24 -12.20 -23.89 1.54
C PHE A 24 -11.69 -24.97 2.50
N HIS A 25 -10.51 -24.80 3.09
CA HIS A 25 -9.99 -25.75 4.06
C HIS A 25 -10.88 -25.86 5.30
N ILE A 26 -11.36 -24.74 5.85
CA ILE A 26 -12.29 -24.73 6.99
C ILE A 26 -13.55 -25.54 6.66
N LEU A 27 -14.16 -25.26 5.50
CA LEU A 27 -15.38 -25.95 5.06
C LEU A 27 -15.13 -27.43 4.76
N ALA A 28 -14.01 -27.78 4.11
CA ALA A 28 -13.65 -29.17 3.81
C ALA A 28 -13.41 -29.99 5.10
N PHE A 29 -12.68 -29.44 6.07
CA PHE A 29 -12.48 -30.12 7.38
C PHE A 29 -13.78 -30.18 8.18
N GLY A 30 -14.62 -29.15 8.14
CA GLY A 30 -15.96 -29.16 8.73
C GLY A 30 -16.84 -30.23 8.09
N GLY A 31 -16.84 -30.33 6.77
CA GLY A 31 -17.55 -31.38 6.02
C GLY A 31 -17.07 -32.79 6.38
N ILE A 32 -15.76 -33.01 6.49
CA ILE A 32 -15.18 -34.28 6.93
C ILE A 32 -15.66 -34.63 8.36
N ALA A 33 -15.64 -33.67 9.28
CA ALA A 33 -16.11 -33.86 10.64
C ALA A 33 -17.61 -34.23 10.69
N ILE A 34 -18.46 -33.50 9.98
CA ILE A 34 -19.90 -33.83 9.87
C ILE A 34 -20.06 -35.24 9.31
N SER A 35 -19.41 -35.57 8.18
CA SER A 35 -19.53 -36.86 7.54
C SER A 35 -19.07 -38.00 8.45
N PHE A 36 -18.03 -37.80 9.26
CA PHE A 36 -17.58 -38.77 10.25
C PHE A 36 -18.65 -39.07 11.31
N PHE A 37 -19.29 -38.02 11.85
CA PHE A 37 -20.38 -38.21 12.80
C PHE A 37 -21.61 -38.79 12.12
N THR A 38 -21.93 -38.40 10.89
CA THR A 38 -23.03 -39.02 10.11
C THR A 38 -22.80 -40.50 9.91
N VAL A 39 -21.59 -40.97 9.56
CA VAL A 39 -21.26 -42.39 9.48
C VAL A 39 -21.56 -43.08 10.80
N THR A 40 -21.07 -42.52 11.92
CA THR A 40 -21.25 -43.11 13.24
C THR A 40 -22.73 -43.24 13.63
N ILE A 41 -23.50 -42.16 13.47
CA ILE A 41 -24.93 -42.14 13.81
C ILE A 41 -25.71 -43.09 12.89
N SER A 42 -25.45 -43.06 11.57
CA SER A 42 -26.15 -43.92 10.61
C SER A 42 -25.89 -45.41 10.86
N LEU A 43 -24.67 -45.81 11.26
CA LEU A 43 -24.37 -47.19 11.65
C LEU A 43 -25.13 -47.59 12.91
N ILE A 44 -25.26 -46.72 13.91
CA ILE A 44 -26.05 -46.99 15.14
C ILE A 44 -27.53 -47.12 14.80
N MET A 45 -28.03 -46.34 13.85
CA MET A 45 -29.44 -46.35 13.42
C MET A 45 -29.75 -47.42 12.37
N GLY A 46 -28.79 -48.22 11.93
CA GLY A 46 -29.01 -49.26 10.92
C GLY A 46 -29.12 -48.75 9.47
N MET A 47 -28.77 -47.48 9.23
CA MET A 47 -28.90 -46.83 7.91
C MET A 47 -27.59 -46.99 7.10
N TRP A 48 -27.36 -48.20 6.59
CA TRP A 48 -26.10 -48.59 5.95
C TRP A 48 -25.79 -47.80 4.68
N GLU A 49 -26.79 -47.46 3.87
CA GLU A 49 -26.63 -46.71 2.65
C GLU A 49 -26.14 -45.27 2.92
N THR A 50 -26.76 -44.61 3.90
CA THR A 50 -26.32 -43.28 4.33
C THR A 50 -24.90 -43.29 4.88
N ALA A 51 -24.57 -44.30 5.70
CA ALA A 51 -23.21 -44.48 6.22
C ALA A 51 -22.19 -44.67 5.09
N GLY A 52 -22.53 -45.43 4.06
CA GLY A 52 -21.68 -45.65 2.88
C GLY A 52 -21.44 -44.36 2.09
N LEU A 53 -22.51 -43.59 1.81
CA LEU A 53 -22.40 -42.29 1.11
C LEU A 53 -21.57 -41.26 1.92
N ALA A 54 -21.77 -41.18 3.22
CA ALA A 54 -20.99 -40.30 4.09
C ALA A 54 -19.51 -40.72 4.16
N ALA A 55 -19.20 -42.02 4.12
CA ALA A 55 -17.81 -42.49 4.02
C ALA A 55 -17.15 -42.09 2.67
N VAL A 56 -17.87 -42.17 1.57
CA VAL A 56 -17.42 -41.69 0.24
C VAL A 56 -17.14 -40.20 0.30
N LEU A 57 -17.97 -39.41 0.96
CA LEU A 57 -17.74 -37.94 1.15
C LEU A 57 -16.44 -37.65 1.90
N ILE A 58 -16.11 -38.41 2.94
CA ILE A 58 -14.84 -38.26 3.66
C ILE A 58 -13.65 -38.48 2.72
N VAL A 59 -13.65 -39.61 1.99
CA VAL A 59 -12.58 -39.96 1.05
C VAL A 59 -12.43 -38.91 -0.05
N PHE A 60 -13.53 -38.49 -0.62
CA PHE A 60 -13.53 -37.49 -1.69
C PHE A 60 -13.05 -36.10 -1.19
N SER A 61 -13.49 -35.66 -0.01
CA SER A 61 -13.05 -34.41 0.61
C SER A 61 -11.55 -34.42 0.93
N LEU A 62 -11.03 -35.52 1.46
CA LEU A 62 -9.59 -35.70 1.69
C LEU A 62 -8.81 -35.65 0.37
N TRP A 63 -9.31 -36.33 -0.66
CA TRP A 63 -8.71 -36.27 -1.98
C TRP A 63 -8.69 -34.82 -2.54
N LEU A 64 -9.78 -34.08 -2.41
CA LEU A 64 -9.84 -32.66 -2.84
C LEU A 64 -8.80 -31.81 -2.13
N ILE A 65 -8.63 -31.98 -0.81
CA ILE A 65 -7.60 -31.27 -0.04
C ILE A 65 -6.20 -31.62 -0.56
N LEU A 66 -5.90 -32.89 -0.79
CA LEU A 66 -4.60 -33.33 -1.32
C LEU A 66 -4.38 -32.86 -2.76
N PHE A 67 -5.43 -32.90 -3.59
CA PHE A 67 -5.39 -32.40 -4.96
C PHE A 67 -5.05 -30.90 -5.00
N THR A 68 -5.74 -30.08 -4.18
CA THR A 68 -5.48 -28.64 -4.14
C THR A 68 -4.08 -28.32 -3.63
N GLN A 69 -3.57 -29.06 -2.65
CA GLN A 69 -2.21 -28.86 -2.15
C GLN A 69 -1.12 -29.21 -3.17
N ARG A 70 -1.35 -30.22 -4.02
CA ARG A 70 -0.37 -30.65 -5.03
C ARG A 70 -0.42 -29.79 -6.28
N THR A 71 -1.60 -29.34 -6.69
CA THR A 71 -1.80 -28.68 -7.98
C THR A 71 -1.98 -27.17 -7.89
N GLY A 72 -2.35 -26.64 -6.72
CA GLY A 72 -2.75 -25.23 -6.54
C GLY A 72 -4.07 -24.85 -7.24
N LYS A 73 -4.78 -25.81 -7.87
CA LYS A 73 -5.98 -25.56 -8.68
C LYS A 73 -7.25 -25.50 -7.84
N TYR A 74 -7.37 -24.53 -6.95
CA TYR A 74 -8.51 -24.41 -6.02
C TYR A 74 -9.85 -24.21 -6.74
N GLN A 75 -9.88 -23.44 -7.84
CA GLN A 75 -11.12 -23.22 -8.61
C GLN A 75 -11.72 -24.55 -9.13
N VAL A 76 -10.89 -25.46 -9.56
CA VAL A 76 -11.33 -26.81 -9.99
C VAL A 76 -11.92 -27.57 -8.81
N ALA A 77 -11.29 -27.50 -7.63
CA ALA A 77 -11.79 -28.14 -6.43
C ALA A 77 -13.15 -27.59 -5.99
N TYR A 78 -13.36 -26.26 -6.06
CA TYR A 78 -14.66 -25.65 -5.77
C TYR A 78 -15.75 -26.17 -6.71
N PHE A 79 -15.45 -26.23 -8.00
CA PHE A 79 -16.36 -26.73 -9.01
C PHE A 79 -16.68 -28.22 -8.80
N LEU A 80 -15.66 -29.03 -8.49
CA LEU A 80 -15.85 -30.45 -8.19
C LEU A 80 -16.68 -30.66 -6.92
N THR A 81 -16.47 -29.84 -5.88
CA THR A 81 -17.30 -29.90 -4.67
C THR A 81 -18.77 -29.66 -5.00
N VAL A 82 -19.06 -28.61 -5.75
CA VAL A 82 -20.43 -28.29 -6.14
C VAL A 82 -21.04 -29.41 -7.01
N THR A 83 -20.33 -29.81 -8.06
CA THR A 83 -20.87 -30.77 -9.03
C THR A 83 -21.01 -32.17 -8.45
N VAL A 84 -20.00 -32.66 -7.70
CA VAL A 84 -20.02 -34.04 -7.19
C VAL A 84 -20.74 -34.12 -5.86
N ILE A 85 -20.38 -33.26 -4.90
CA ILE A 85 -20.93 -33.35 -3.55
C ILE A 85 -22.37 -32.82 -3.55
N PHE A 86 -22.59 -31.59 -4.02
CA PHE A 86 -23.86 -30.89 -3.83
C PHE A 86 -24.93 -31.35 -4.84
N MET A 87 -24.57 -31.58 -6.10
CA MET A 87 -25.54 -31.94 -7.13
C MET A 87 -25.68 -33.46 -7.35
N VAL A 88 -24.82 -34.31 -6.75
CA VAL A 88 -24.99 -35.76 -6.90
C VAL A 88 -25.13 -36.44 -5.56
N VAL A 89 -24.15 -36.27 -4.65
CA VAL A 89 -24.14 -37.04 -3.39
C VAL A 89 -25.19 -36.55 -2.41
N LEU A 90 -25.40 -35.24 -2.25
CA LEU A 90 -26.45 -34.73 -1.33
C LEU A 90 -27.87 -35.14 -1.72
N PRO A 91 -28.31 -35.07 -2.99
CA PRO A 91 -29.59 -35.65 -3.41
C PRO A 91 -29.72 -37.15 -3.12
N MET A 92 -28.67 -37.93 -3.36
CA MET A 92 -28.68 -39.34 -2.99
C MET A 92 -28.84 -39.56 -1.47
N MET A 93 -28.08 -38.78 -0.68
CA MET A 93 -28.21 -38.80 0.79
C MET A 93 -29.60 -38.38 1.26
N PHE A 94 -30.24 -37.45 0.57
CA PHE A 94 -31.59 -37.04 0.90
C PHE A 94 -32.58 -38.21 0.90
N PHE A 95 -32.49 -39.11 -0.08
CA PHE A 95 -33.38 -40.26 -0.17
C PHE A 95 -33.01 -41.36 0.87
N THR A 96 -31.75 -41.48 1.25
CA THR A 96 -31.31 -42.52 2.20
C THR A 96 -31.36 -42.09 3.66
N SER A 97 -31.61 -40.78 3.97
CA SER A 97 -31.59 -40.24 5.34
C SER A 97 -32.85 -39.48 5.74
N GLY A 98 -34.02 -40.03 5.40
CA GLY A 98 -35.33 -39.49 5.88
C GLY A 98 -35.92 -38.32 5.09
N GLY A 99 -35.29 -37.92 3.98
CA GLY A 99 -35.82 -36.88 3.10
C GLY A 99 -35.95 -35.52 3.77
N HIS A 100 -37.10 -34.86 3.56
CA HIS A 100 -37.41 -33.54 4.15
C HIS A 100 -37.66 -33.59 5.66
N ARG A 101 -37.92 -34.78 6.24
CA ARG A 101 -38.11 -34.99 7.68
C ARG A 101 -36.80 -35.40 8.37
N SER A 102 -35.67 -34.80 7.95
CA SER A 102 -34.34 -35.08 8.43
C SER A 102 -33.51 -33.82 8.58
N GLY A 103 -32.24 -33.92 8.88
CA GLY A 103 -31.28 -32.81 8.90
C GLY A 103 -30.84 -32.28 7.53
N MET A 104 -31.22 -32.96 6.42
CA MET A 104 -30.82 -32.63 5.06
C MET A 104 -31.12 -31.20 4.63
N PRO A 105 -32.28 -30.57 4.98
CA PRO A 105 -32.54 -29.15 4.66
C PRO A 105 -31.45 -28.21 5.13
N SER A 106 -30.91 -28.45 6.33
CA SER A 106 -29.79 -27.65 6.88
C SER A 106 -28.50 -27.84 6.08
N ILE A 107 -28.23 -29.06 5.62
CA ILE A 107 -27.02 -29.37 4.83
C ILE A 107 -27.09 -28.74 3.43
N PHE A 108 -28.26 -28.73 2.76
CA PHE A 108 -28.46 -28.02 1.50
C PHE A 108 -28.26 -26.51 1.64
N LEU A 109 -28.68 -25.90 2.77
CA LEU A 109 -28.38 -24.50 3.06
C LEU A 109 -26.87 -24.23 3.12
N LEU A 110 -26.09 -25.15 3.73
CA LEU A 110 -24.64 -25.06 3.77
C LEU A 110 -24.03 -25.16 2.37
N ALA A 111 -24.58 -25.99 1.47
CA ALA A 111 -24.14 -26.10 0.08
C ALA A 111 -24.28 -24.77 -0.65
N VAL A 112 -25.46 -24.13 -0.58
CA VAL A 112 -25.70 -22.80 -1.16
C VAL A 112 -24.74 -21.75 -0.60
N LEU A 113 -24.50 -21.74 0.72
CA LEU A 113 -23.54 -20.84 1.34
C LEU A 113 -22.12 -21.06 0.81
N PHE A 114 -21.69 -22.32 0.68
CA PHE A 114 -20.39 -22.67 0.10
C PHE A 114 -20.25 -22.10 -1.32
N THR A 115 -21.25 -22.33 -2.16
CA THR A 115 -21.27 -21.87 -3.55
C THR A 115 -21.14 -20.37 -3.66
N VAL A 116 -21.90 -19.59 -2.87
CA VAL A 116 -21.83 -18.12 -2.86
C VAL A 116 -20.45 -17.62 -2.43
N LEU A 117 -19.83 -18.24 -1.44
CA LEU A 117 -18.54 -17.82 -0.91
C LEU A 117 -17.35 -18.21 -1.80
N MET A 118 -17.42 -19.38 -2.46
CA MET A 118 -16.29 -19.96 -3.19
C MET A 118 -16.26 -19.57 -4.66
N ILE A 119 -17.41 -19.53 -5.32
CA ILE A 119 -17.52 -19.22 -6.74
C ILE A 119 -17.57 -17.70 -6.95
N LYS A 120 -16.93 -17.22 -8.02
CA LYS A 120 -16.86 -15.77 -8.34
C LYS A 120 -17.93 -15.34 -9.33
N GLY A 121 -18.41 -14.11 -9.16
CA GLY A 121 -19.24 -13.41 -10.12
C GLY A 121 -20.64 -14.00 -10.29
N LYS A 122 -21.25 -13.79 -11.44
CA LYS A 122 -22.63 -14.20 -11.75
C LYS A 122 -22.85 -15.72 -11.70
N ALA A 123 -21.78 -16.51 -11.90
CA ALA A 123 -21.85 -17.96 -11.83
C ALA A 123 -22.26 -18.45 -10.43
N ALA A 124 -21.80 -17.79 -9.36
CA ALA A 124 -22.22 -18.12 -8.00
C ALA A 124 -23.73 -18.06 -7.83
N LEU A 125 -24.35 -16.97 -8.30
CA LEU A 125 -25.80 -16.78 -8.21
C LEU A 125 -26.57 -17.84 -9.03
N LEU A 126 -26.13 -18.10 -10.27
CA LEU A 126 -26.80 -19.08 -11.14
C LEU A 126 -26.71 -20.50 -10.57
N ILE A 127 -25.55 -20.90 -10.04
CA ILE A 127 -25.36 -22.22 -9.45
C ILE A 127 -26.14 -22.36 -8.15
N SER A 128 -26.16 -21.31 -7.29
CA SER A 128 -26.98 -21.32 -6.06
C SER A 128 -28.47 -21.43 -6.36
N LEU A 129 -28.97 -20.78 -7.41
CA LEU A 129 -30.37 -20.92 -7.84
C LEU A 129 -30.63 -22.33 -8.35
N LEU A 130 -29.68 -22.97 -9.05
CA LEU A 130 -29.80 -24.35 -9.49
C LEU A 130 -29.83 -25.31 -8.30
N GLU A 131 -28.99 -25.13 -7.27
CA GLU A 131 -29.01 -25.94 -6.03
C GLU A 131 -30.33 -25.83 -5.29
N ILE A 132 -30.92 -24.61 -5.21
CA ILE A 132 -32.24 -24.38 -4.61
C ILE A 132 -33.34 -25.08 -5.43
N ALA A 133 -33.27 -24.98 -6.76
CA ALA A 133 -34.23 -25.64 -7.64
C ALA A 133 -34.13 -27.17 -7.55
N GLU A 134 -32.90 -27.71 -7.48
CA GLU A 134 -32.63 -29.14 -7.27
C GLU A 134 -33.23 -29.64 -5.94
N TYR A 135 -32.93 -28.96 -4.83
CA TYR A 135 -33.53 -29.29 -3.53
C TYR A 135 -35.06 -29.28 -3.58
N SER A 136 -35.66 -28.26 -4.22
CA SER A 136 -37.11 -28.18 -4.38
C SER A 136 -37.66 -29.33 -5.19
N ALA A 137 -36.99 -29.69 -6.30
CA ALA A 137 -37.37 -30.82 -7.15
C ALA A 137 -37.29 -32.18 -6.41
N VAL A 138 -36.24 -32.37 -5.65
CA VAL A 138 -36.04 -33.60 -4.82
C VAL A 138 -37.13 -33.70 -3.74
N CYS A 139 -37.50 -32.58 -3.08
CA CYS A 139 -38.62 -32.57 -2.10
C CYS A 139 -39.95 -32.90 -2.77
N VAL A 140 -40.27 -32.31 -3.93
CA VAL A 140 -41.48 -32.59 -4.69
C VAL A 140 -41.54 -34.06 -5.13
N PHE A 141 -40.43 -34.57 -5.66
CA PHE A 141 -40.32 -35.98 -6.06
C PHE A 141 -40.57 -36.92 -4.87
N ALA A 142 -39.91 -36.68 -3.74
CA ALA A 142 -40.07 -37.49 -2.52
C ALA A 142 -41.51 -37.45 -1.96
N TYR A 143 -42.24 -36.32 -2.16
CA TYR A 143 -43.63 -36.23 -1.78
C TYR A 143 -44.56 -37.15 -2.58
N TYR A 144 -44.35 -37.24 -3.91
CA TYR A 144 -45.13 -38.11 -4.79
C TYR A 144 -44.62 -39.55 -4.80
N HIS A 145 -43.40 -39.82 -4.39
CA HIS A 145 -42.73 -41.11 -4.43
C HIS A 145 -42.09 -41.45 -3.09
N PRO A 146 -42.89 -41.56 -1.99
CA PRO A 146 -42.36 -41.82 -0.67
C PRO A 146 -41.63 -43.20 -0.57
N GLU A 147 -41.90 -44.12 -1.47
CA GLU A 147 -41.27 -45.46 -1.55
C GLU A 147 -39.77 -45.40 -1.83
N PHE A 148 -39.27 -44.28 -2.36
CA PHE A 148 -37.82 -44.10 -2.59
C PHE A 148 -37.07 -43.50 -1.39
N VAL A 149 -37.82 -43.03 -0.35
CA VAL A 149 -37.21 -42.45 0.85
C VAL A 149 -37.11 -43.48 1.95
N THR A 150 -35.89 -43.67 2.43
CA THR A 150 -35.64 -44.52 3.63
C THR A 150 -36.10 -43.74 4.87
N HIS A 151 -37.09 -44.23 5.57
CA HIS A 151 -37.64 -43.61 6.75
C HIS A 151 -36.94 -44.05 8.04
N TYR A 152 -36.85 -43.16 9.00
CA TYR A 152 -36.40 -43.49 10.36
C TYR A 152 -37.45 -44.36 11.06
N GLU A 153 -36.99 -45.29 11.90
CA GLU A 153 -37.88 -46.17 12.63
C GLU A 153 -38.64 -45.48 13.75
N THR A 154 -38.06 -44.41 14.32
CA THR A 154 -38.66 -43.69 15.48
C THR A 154 -38.58 -42.18 15.32
N GLU A 155 -39.56 -41.45 15.87
CA GLU A 155 -39.55 -39.99 15.93
C GLU A 155 -38.34 -39.45 16.72
N GLY A 156 -37.79 -40.20 17.67
CA GLY A 156 -36.57 -39.87 18.40
C GLY A 156 -35.32 -39.82 17.49
N GLN A 157 -35.21 -40.71 16.52
CA GLN A 157 -34.13 -40.70 15.53
C GLN A 157 -34.20 -39.48 14.65
N ILE A 158 -35.39 -39.09 14.19
CA ILE A 158 -35.61 -37.88 13.40
C ILE A 158 -35.16 -36.63 14.20
N LEU A 159 -35.58 -36.55 15.47
CA LEU A 159 -35.23 -35.43 16.33
C LEU A 159 -33.71 -35.29 16.52
N VAL A 160 -33.04 -36.42 16.79
CA VAL A 160 -31.56 -36.44 16.93
C VAL A 160 -30.85 -35.99 15.66
N ASP A 161 -31.28 -36.46 14.50
CA ASP A 161 -30.68 -36.11 13.21
C ASP A 161 -30.89 -34.61 12.89
N ILE A 162 -32.09 -34.07 13.07
CA ILE A 162 -32.38 -32.66 12.86
C ILE A 162 -31.54 -31.78 13.80
N ILE A 163 -31.53 -32.08 15.11
CA ILE A 163 -30.73 -31.29 16.07
C ILE A 163 -29.25 -31.35 15.73
N PHE A 164 -28.75 -32.54 15.40
CA PHE A 164 -27.36 -32.73 15.05
C PHE A 164 -26.98 -31.91 13.79
N ALA A 165 -27.71 -32.09 12.68
CA ALA A 165 -27.45 -31.37 11.45
C ALA A 165 -27.54 -29.85 11.63
N PHE A 166 -28.60 -29.36 12.28
CA PHE A 166 -28.79 -27.94 12.56
C PHE A 166 -27.63 -27.37 13.39
N THR A 167 -27.21 -28.07 14.44
CA THR A 167 -26.12 -27.63 15.32
C THR A 167 -24.79 -27.56 14.56
N CYS A 168 -24.46 -28.60 13.79
CA CYS A 168 -23.23 -28.66 13.01
C CYS A 168 -23.19 -27.57 11.93
N VAL A 169 -24.26 -27.40 11.18
CA VAL A 169 -24.36 -26.37 10.14
C VAL A 169 -24.29 -24.97 10.76
N SER A 170 -25.02 -24.72 11.85
CA SER A 170 -24.98 -23.43 12.55
C SER A 170 -23.58 -23.09 13.06
N LEU A 171 -22.87 -24.07 13.61
CA LEU A 171 -21.49 -23.88 14.07
C LEU A 171 -20.55 -23.53 12.91
N ILE A 172 -20.65 -24.27 11.80
CA ILE A 172 -19.83 -24.00 10.60
C ILE A 172 -20.15 -22.62 10.03
N CYS A 173 -21.45 -22.29 9.88
CA CYS A 173 -21.86 -20.97 9.39
C CYS A 173 -21.35 -19.84 10.30
N GLY A 174 -21.41 -20.02 11.63
CA GLY A 174 -20.89 -19.06 12.59
C GLY A 174 -19.37 -18.85 12.44
N VAL A 175 -18.60 -19.93 12.33
CA VAL A 175 -17.15 -19.89 12.12
C VAL A 175 -16.82 -19.21 10.79
N VAL A 176 -17.49 -19.60 9.72
CA VAL A 176 -17.29 -19.02 8.37
C VAL A 176 -17.59 -17.52 8.37
N LEU A 177 -18.73 -17.12 8.94
CA LEU A 177 -19.14 -15.73 9.00
C LEU A 177 -18.17 -14.90 9.85
N PHE A 178 -17.71 -15.43 10.99
CA PHE A 178 -16.71 -14.79 11.84
C PHE A 178 -15.41 -14.50 11.07
N PHE A 179 -14.87 -15.49 10.35
CA PHE A 179 -13.67 -15.30 9.56
C PHE A 179 -13.88 -14.35 8.38
N HIS A 180 -15.06 -14.40 7.74
CA HIS A 180 -15.41 -13.52 6.64
C HIS A 180 -15.48 -12.05 7.08
N LEU A 181 -16.18 -11.77 8.19
CA LEU A 181 -16.27 -10.43 8.76
C LEU A 181 -14.91 -9.90 9.18
N ARG A 182 -14.10 -10.73 9.85
CA ARG A 182 -12.75 -10.34 10.25
C ARG A 182 -11.84 -9.99 9.06
N GLU A 183 -11.93 -10.76 7.98
CA GLU A 183 -11.18 -10.46 6.74
C GLU A 183 -11.69 -9.17 6.07
N TYR A 184 -13.00 -8.96 6.06
CA TYR A 184 -13.61 -7.73 5.54
C TYR A 184 -13.15 -6.50 6.30
N ASP A 185 -13.18 -6.54 7.64
CA ASP A 185 -12.72 -5.43 8.49
C ASP A 185 -11.24 -5.12 8.26
N ARG A 186 -10.42 -6.16 8.10
CA ARG A 186 -9.01 -6.00 7.78
C ARG A 186 -8.78 -5.31 6.44
N GLN A 187 -9.46 -5.76 5.39
CA GLN A 187 -9.34 -5.17 4.05
C GLN A 187 -9.80 -3.71 4.05
N ARG A 188 -10.88 -3.43 4.78
CA ARG A 188 -11.38 -2.06 4.97
C ARG A 188 -10.35 -1.17 5.68
N GLY A 189 -9.70 -1.68 6.71
CA GLY A 189 -8.62 -0.97 7.41
C GLY A 189 -7.43 -0.63 6.50
N LEU A 190 -6.98 -1.59 5.70
CA LEU A 190 -5.90 -1.38 4.73
C LEU A 190 -6.28 -0.33 3.65
N LEU A 191 -7.51 -0.41 3.13
CA LEU A 191 -8.00 0.58 2.17
C LEU A 191 -8.08 1.98 2.78
N TYR A 192 -8.49 2.09 4.04
CA TYR A 192 -8.52 3.37 4.74
C TYR A 192 -7.12 3.95 4.89
N GLU A 193 -6.15 3.14 5.32
CA GLU A 193 -4.75 3.56 5.44
C GLU A 193 -4.15 4.02 4.10
N GLN A 194 -4.41 3.29 3.02
CA GLN A 194 -3.96 3.67 1.68
C GLN A 194 -4.60 4.98 1.21
N ASN A 195 -5.89 5.17 1.49
CA ASN A 195 -6.61 6.40 1.13
C ASN A 195 -6.08 7.61 1.90
N GLU A 196 -5.75 7.45 3.18
CA GLU A 196 -5.11 8.49 4.00
C GLU A 196 -3.71 8.86 3.48
N LYS A 197 -2.91 7.86 3.10
CA LYS A 197 -1.60 8.11 2.48
C LYS A 197 -1.73 8.90 1.17
N LEU A 198 -2.70 8.51 0.33
CA LEU A 198 -2.97 9.20 -0.94
C LEU A 198 -3.42 10.65 -0.71
N ARG A 199 -4.33 10.88 0.24
CA ARG A 199 -4.78 12.23 0.59
C ARG A 199 -3.65 13.12 1.09
N ARG A 200 -2.76 12.59 1.92
CA ARG A 200 -1.57 13.33 2.38
C ARG A 200 -0.64 13.68 1.23
N TYR A 201 -0.44 12.75 0.31
CA TYR A 201 0.36 12.99 -0.90
C TYR A 201 -0.26 14.09 -1.78
N ASP A 202 -1.56 14.03 -2.05
CA ASP A 202 -2.28 15.04 -2.84
C ASP A 202 -2.26 16.42 -2.17
N ALA A 203 -2.44 16.48 -0.85
CA ALA A 203 -2.34 17.72 -0.10
C ALA A 203 -0.93 18.33 -0.19
N SER A 204 0.11 17.53 0.02
CA SER A 204 1.50 17.96 -0.11
C SER A 204 1.81 18.47 -1.52
N ARG A 205 1.35 17.74 -2.55
CA ARG A 205 1.50 18.16 -3.95
C ARG A 205 0.80 19.50 -4.25
N SER A 206 -0.39 19.70 -3.70
CA SER A 206 -1.14 20.95 -3.90
C SER A 206 -0.43 22.14 -3.24
N VAL A 207 0.07 21.98 -2.02
CA VAL A 207 0.86 23.01 -1.33
C VAL A 207 2.14 23.32 -2.14
N PHE A 208 2.85 22.30 -2.60
CA PHE A 208 4.04 22.45 -3.43
C PHE A 208 3.78 23.28 -4.69
N LEU A 209 2.75 22.92 -5.48
CA LEU A 209 2.39 23.66 -6.70
C LEU A 209 2.00 25.12 -6.42
N THR A 210 1.28 25.36 -5.32
CA THR A 210 0.90 26.70 -4.90
C THR A 210 2.13 27.53 -4.54
N THR A 211 3.06 26.98 -3.79
CA THR A 211 4.30 27.63 -3.38
C THR A 211 5.17 27.97 -4.59
N VAL A 212 5.41 27.00 -5.48
CA VAL A 212 6.16 27.24 -6.73
C VAL A 212 5.52 28.34 -7.57
N SER A 213 4.19 28.31 -7.70
CA SER A 213 3.46 29.37 -8.44
C SER A 213 3.67 30.74 -7.84
N HIS A 214 3.64 30.87 -6.52
CA HIS A 214 3.91 32.13 -5.83
C HIS A 214 5.36 32.60 -5.99
N GLU A 215 6.33 31.67 -5.85
CA GLU A 215 7.75 31.98 -5.99
C GLU A 215 8.16 32.39 -7.40
N VAL A 216 7.51 31.84 -8.43
CA VAL A 216 7.70 32.30 -9.83
C VAL A 216 6.98 33.58 -10.10
N LYS A 217 5.78 33.81 -9.57
CA LYS A 217 4.99 35.04 -9.80
C LYS A 217 5.66 36.28 -9.22
N ASN A 218 6.34 36.17 -8.08
CA ASN A 218 6.97 37.33 -7.43
C ASN A 218 8.06 37.96 -8.32
N PRO A 219 9.09 37.24 -8.80
CA PRO A 219 10.10 37.80 -9.70
C PRO A 219 9.50 38.24 -11.05
N LEU A 220 8.48 37.57 -11.59
CA LEU A 220 7.78 38.02 -12.80
C LEU A 220 7.10 39.39 -12.61
N ASN A 221 6.46 39.63 -11.46
CA ASN A 221 5.86 40.91 -11.14
C ASN A 221 6.92 42.01 -11.04
N ALA A 222 8.07 41.72 -10.42
CA ALA A 222 9.19 42.63 -10.35
C ALA A 222 9.74 42.99 -11.77
N ILE A 223 9.94 41.98 -12.63
CA ILE A 223 10.36 42.18 -14.02
C ILE A 223 9.37 43.13 -14.73
N ASN A 224 8.05 42.86 -14.62
CA ASN A 224 7.04 43.69 -15.25
C ASN A 224 7.05 45.14 -14.74
N LEU A 225 7.25 45.32 -13.42
CA LEU A 225 7.32 46.67 -12.81
C LEU A 225 8.51 47.45 -13.34
N TYR A 226 9.72 46.89 -13.25
CA TYR A 226 10.95 47.52 -13.67
C TYR A 226 11.03 47.73 -15.19
N ALA A 227 10.45 46.82 -15.98
CA ALA A 227 10.35 47.01 -17.42
C ALA A 227 9.44 48.18 -17.81
N ARG A 228 8.29 48.36 -17.11
CA ARG A 228 7.42 49.52 -17.33
C ARG A 228 8.08 50.80 -16.92
N ASP A 229 8.69 50.85 -15.74
CA ASP A 229 9.43 52.03 -15.25
C ASP A 229 10.55 52.40 -16.21
N THR A 230 11.28 51.42 -16.76
CA THR A 230 12.29 51.68 -17.81
C THR A 230 11.68 52.30 -19.06
N LEU A 231 10.51 51.83 -19.52
CA LEU A 231 9.84 52.39 -20.69
C LEU A 231 9.34 53.82 -20.45
N GLU A 232 8.86 54.14 -19.25
CA GLU A 232 8.44 55.51 -18.87
C GLU A 232 9.65 56.45 -18.87
N LEU A 233 10.76 56.06 -18.21
CA LEU A 233 12.00 56.83 -18.19
C LEU A 233 12.58 57.06 -19.60
N MET A 234 12.48 56.12 -20.50
CA MET A 234 12.93 56.28 -21.90
C MET A 234 12.05 57.23 -22.72
N GLY A 235 10.83 57.48 -22.29
CA GLY A 235 9.91 58.44 -22.91
C GLY A 235 10.10 59.91 -22.48
N GLU A 236 10.96 60.21 -21.51
CA GLU A 236 11.26 61.53 -21.02
C GLU A 236 12.19 62.33 -21.97
N GLU A 237 12.10 63.65 -21.99
CA GLU A 237 12.97 64.46 -22.81
C GLU A 237 14.48 64.40 -22.44
N ALA A 238 14.76 64.08 -21.17
CA ALA A 238 16.12 63.77 -20.66
C ALA A 238 16.15 62.52 -19.82
N PRO A 239 16.27 61.31 -20.44
CA PRO A 239 16.22 60.04 -19.74
C PRO A 239 17.34 59.86 -18.71
N ASP A 240 17.00 59.41 -17.50
CA ASP A 240 17.99 59.02 -16.48
C ASP A 240 18.58 57.65 -16.82
N VAL A 241 19.72 57.68 -17.52
CA VAL A 241 20.43 56.46 -17.95
C VAL A 241 20.89 55.61 -16.76
N SER A 242 21.20 56.23 -15.61
CA SER A 242 21.67 55.50 -14.42
C SER A 242 20.52 54.67 -13.82
N MET A 243 19.32 55.22 -13.81
CA MET A 243 18.12 54.52 -13.33
C MET A 243 17.69 53.41 -14.28
N ILE A 244 17.76 53.64 -15.59
CA ILE A 244 17.53 52.60 -16.61
C ILE A 244 18.50 51.46 -16.43
N GLN A 245 19.80 51.71 -16.22
CA GLN A 245 20.78 50.67 -15.96
C GLN A 245 20.50 49.88 -14.66
N SER A 246 20.10 50.57 -13.61
CA SER A 246 19.70 49.96 -12.34
C SER A 246 18.50 49.03 -12.52
N ASN A 247 17.47 49.47 -13.22
CA ASN A 247 16.28 48.65 -13.51
C ASN A 247 16.66 47.42 -14.32
N GLN A 248 17.52 47.54 -15.33
CA GLN A 248 17.98 46.41 -16.12
C GLN A 248 18.74 45.39 -15.28
N GLN A 249 19.58 45.82 -14.33
CA GLN A 249 20.26 44.91 -13.41
C GLN A 249 19.29 44.17 -12.49
N VAL A 250 18.21 44.81 -12.06
CA VAL A 250 17.17 44.15 -11.25
C VAL A 250 16.44 43.11 -12.09
N ILE A 251 16.07 43.43 -13.33
CA ILE A 251 15.43 42.50 -14.25
C ILE A 251 16.31 41.26 -14.45
N GLU A 252 17.61 41.45 -14.74
CA GLU A 252 18.55 40.36 -14.93
C GLU A 252 18.65 39.44 -13.70
N LYS A 253 18.74 40.04 -12.49
CA LYS A 253 18.72 39.28 -11.22
C LYS A 253 17.44 38.44 -11.05
N MET A 254 16.27 39.00 -11.45
CA MET A 254 14.99 38.28 -11.35
C MET A 254 14.90 37.11 -12.36
N VAL A 255 15.42 37.29 -13.57
CA VAL A 255 15.50 36.23 -14.58
C VAL A 255 16.36 35.05 -14.07
N VAL A 256 17.56 35.33 -13.54
CA VAL A 256 18.45 34.32 -12.93
C VAL A 256 17.76 33.61 -11.77
N ARG A 257 16.98 34.36 -10.96
CA ARG A 257 16.19 33.74 -9.86
C ARG A 257 15.14 32.76 -10.37
N ILE A 258 14.40 33.12 -11.43
CA ILE A 258 13.41 32.22 -12.05
C ILE A 258 14.08 30.95 -12.58
N ASP A 259 15.19 31.09 -13.30
CA ASP A 259 15.93 29.94 -13.85
C ASP A 259 16.39 28.99 -12.75
N ARG A 260 16.83 29.51 -11.60
CA ARG A 260 17.17 28.71 -10.43
C ARG A 260 15.95 27.95 -9.88
N ILE A 261 14.80 28.61 -9.73
CA ILE A 261 13.56 27.96 -9.24
C ILE A 261 13.16 26.82 -10.18
N LEU A 262 13.22 27.03 -11.50
CA LEU A 262 12.88 26.02 -12.50
C LEU A 262 13.87 24.84 -12.48
N THR A 263 15.14 25.10 -12.27
CA THR A 263 16.18 24.07 -12.14
C THR A 263 15.94 23.24 -10.88
N ASP A 264 15.70 23.87 -9.75
CA ASP A 264 15.42 23.19 -8.48
C ASP A 264 14.14 22.33 -8.59
N LEU A 265 13.12 22.83 -9.28
CA LEU A 265 11.88 22.09 -9.56
C LEU A 265 12.15 20.84 -10.42
N LYS A 266 12.91 21.01 -11.51
CA LYS A 266 13.28 19.89 -12.39
C LYS A 266 14.09 18.83 -11.66
N ASP A 267 15.03 19.24 -10.83
CA ASP A 267 15.85 18.33 -10.02
C ASP A 267 15.01 17.56 -9.02
N THR A 268 14.08 18.23 -8.35
CA THR A 268 13.12 17.62 -7.43
C THR A 268 12.30 16.52 -8.10
N VAL A 269 11.71 16.83 -9.25
CA VAL A 269 10.92 15.85 -10.01
C VAL A 269 11.78 14.68 -10.48
N ALA A 270 13.04 14.94 -10.88
CA ALA A 270 13.98 13.88 -11.29
C ALA A 270 14.35 12.97 -10.12
N ILE A 271 14.55 13.51 -8.92
CA ILE A 271 14.81 12.75 -7.68
C ILE A 271 13.62 11.89 -7.31
N GLU A 272 12.39 12.45 -7.26
CA GLU A 272 11.16 11.71 -6.93
C GLU A 272 10.91 10.56 -7.89
N GLN A 273 11.26 10.72 -9.17
CA GLN A 273 11.11 9.68 -10.19
C GLN A 273 12.29 8.68 -10.23
N GLY A 274 13.30 8.85 -9.39
CA GLY A 274 14.52 8.03 -9.42
C GLY A 274 15.30 8.15 -10.73
N ARG A 275 15.15 9.27 -11.47
CA ARG A 275 15.76 9.50 -12.78
C ARG A 275 16.95 10.45 -12.74
N LEU A 276 17.35 10.91 -11.55
CA LEU A 276 18.52 11.78 -11.43
C LEU A 276 19.77 10.97 -11.77
N ALA A 277 20.35 11.22 -12.95
CA ALA A 277 21.64 10.66 -13.34
C ALA A 277 22.75 11.57 -12.83
N LEU A 278 23.72 11.00 -12.12
CA LEU A 278 24.92 11.71 -11.66
C LEU A 278 26.08 11.49 -12.65
N ASN A 279 26.74 12.56 -13.03
CA ASN A 279 27.94 12.52 -13.85
C ASN A 279 29.20 12.49 -12.94
N LEU A 280 29.57 11.29 -12.51
CA LEU A 280 30.67 11.10 -11.57
C LEU A 280 32.03 11.25 -12.28
N ALA A 281 32.86 12.20 -11.81
CA ALA A 281 34.22 12.42 -12.28
C ALA A 281 35.18 12.67 -11.11
N PRO A 282 36.52 12.38 -11.27
CA PRO A 282 37.49 12.72 -10.25
C PRO A 282 37.57 14.24 -10.06
N MET A 283 37.40 14.71 -8.82
CA MET A 283 37.48 16.13 -8.48
C MET A 283 38.15 16.37 -7.13
N ARG A 284 38.76 17.55 -6.94
CA ARG A 284 39.31 17.97 -5.64
C ARG A 284 38.35 18.97 -4.98
N LEU A 285 37.81 18.59 -3.79
CA LEU A 285 36.93 19.47 -3.02
C LEU A 285 37.62 20.77 -2.60
N SER A 286 38.91 20.71 -2.26
CA SER A 286 39.68 21.91 -1.89
C SER A 286 39.69 22.98 -2.97
N LYS A 287 39.83 22.57 -4.26
CA LYS A 287 39.81 23.49 -5.41
C LYS A 287 38.41 24.08 -5.60
N LEU A 288 37.36 23.24 -5.58
CA LEU A 288 35.97 23.66 -5.74
C LEU A 288 35.57 24.67 -4.65
N LEU A 289 35.87 24.37 -3.38
CA LEU A 289 35.52 25.24 -2.27
C LEU A 289 36.14 26.62 -2.36
N LYS A 290 37.42 26.69 -2.76
CA LYS A 290 38.12 27.96 -3.01
C LYS A 290 37.51 28.75 -4.16
N GLU A 291 37.16 28.08 -5.25
CA GLU A 291 36.58 28.70 -6.44
C GLU A 291 35.20 29.28 -6.14
N VAL A 292 34.32 28.46 -5.53
CA VAL A 292 32.97 28.90 -5.17
C VAL A 292 33.01 30.00 -4.11
N SER A 293 33.81 29.88 -3.07
CA SER A 293 33.93 30.90 -2.04
C SER A 293 34.46 32.24 -2.58
N GLY A 294 35.47 32.19 -3.50
CA GLY A 294 35.97 33.40 -4.14
C GLY A 294 34.94 34.16 -4.96
N THR A 295 33.99 33.46 -5.58
CA THR A 295 32.89 34.07 -6.33
C THR A 295 31.89 34.81 -5.41
N TYR A 296 31.58 34.23 -4.24
CA TYR A 296 30.61 34.78 -3.29
C TYR A 296 31.18 35.87 -2.35
N PHE A 297 32.49 35.87 -2.10
CA PHE A 297 33.14 36.84 -1.22
C PHE A 297 34.08 37.82 -1.98
N GLY A 298 33.84 38.02 -3.29
CA GLY A 298 34.43 39.12 -4.04
C GLY A 298 34.04 40.52 -3.47
N LYS A 299 34.77 41.55 -3.87
CA LYS A 299 34.86 42.88 -3.19
C LYS A 299 33.58 43.53 -2.68
N ASP A 300 32.38 43.14 -3.16
CA ASP A 300 31.08 43.78 -2.76
C ASP A 300 29.97 42.80 -2.41
N ALA A 301 30.19 41.49 -2.46
CA ALA A 301 29.11 40.48 -2.35
C ALA A 301 28.86 39.92 -0.96
N SER A 302 29.74 40.20 0.03
CA SER A 302 29.73 39.53 1.33
C SER A 302 28.78 40.10 2.37
N GLY A 303 28.09 41.23 2.09
CA GLY A 303 27.21 41.90 3.09
C GLY A 303 27.95 42.31 4.38
N GLY A 304 29.27 42.51 4.31
CA GLY A 304 30.09 42.82 5.49
C GLY A 304 30.53 41.61 6.30
N ASN A 305 30.29 40.39 5.84
CA ASN A 305 30.71 39.19 6.55
C ASN A 305 32.18 38.83 6.27
N GLU A 306 32.85 38.32 7.31
CA GLU A 306 34.22 37.79 7.22
C GLU A 306 34.19 36.30 6.78
N LEU A 307 34.98 35.94 5.75
CA LEU A 307 35.18 34.55 5.34
C LEU A 307 36.45 33.98 5.94
N VAL A 308 36.34 32.81 6.59
CA VAL A 308 37.46 32.02 7.11
C VAL A 308 37.52 30.69 6.37
N LEU A 309 38.62 30.40 5.68
CA LEU A 309 38.86 29.13 5.00
C LEU A 309 39.85 28.29 5.80
N ASP A 310 39.44 27.11 6.20
CA ASP A 310 40.23 26.10 6.89
C ASP A 310 40.20 24.80 6.07
N ILE A 311 40.98 24.76 5.00
CA ILE A 311 40.92 23.75 3.95
C ILE A 311 42.19 22.93 3.92
N ASP A 312 42.10 21.63 4.19
CA ASP A 312 43.21 20.68 3.95
C ASP A 312 43.40 20.45 2.43
N GLU A 313 44.48 20.99 1.90
CA GLU A 313 44.82 20.88 0.46
C GLU A 313 45.39 19.53 0.05
N ASN A 314 45.84 18.72 1.02
CA ASN A 314 46.53 17.44 0.75
C ASN A 314 45.54 16.28 0.52
N LEU A 315 44.24 16.53 0.59
CA LEU A 315 43.24 15.50 0.39
C LEU A 315 43.21 14.98 -1.04
N LEU A 316 42.98 13.68 -1.18
CA LEU A 316 42.92 13.01 -2.47
C LEU A 316 41.65 13.42 -3.23
N PRO A 317 41.64 13.33 -4.57
CA PRO A 317 40.44 13.52 -5.35
C PRO A 317 39.34 12.53 -4.96
N ILE A 318 38.08 12.96 -5.01
CA ILE A 318 36.90 12.11 -4.87
C ILE A 318 36.19 11.94 -6.20
N SER A 319 35.45 10.86 -6.39
CA SER A 319 34.56 10.66 -7.54
C SER A 319 33.17 11.26 -7.19
N ALA A 320 32.82 12.40 -7.80
CA ALA A 320 31.59 13.09 -7.57
C ALA A 320 31.11 13.87 -8.81
N ASP A 321 29.87 14.28 -8.82
CA ASP A 321 29.32 15.18 -9.84
C ASP A 321 29.66 16.63 -9.46
N TYR A 322 30.58 17.23 -10.23
CA TYR A 322 31.05 18.59 -9.96
C TYR A 322 29.94 19.62 -9.88
N ALA A 323 29.00 19.58 -10.84
CA ALA A 323 27.88 20.53 -10.88
C ALA A 323 26.95 20.42 -9.66
N ARG A 324 26.69 19.18 -9.21
CA ARG A 324 25.86 18.93 -8.02
C ARG A 324 26.54 19.33 -6.72
N ILE A 325 27.85 19.10 -6.60
CA ILE A 325 28.60 19.58 -5.42
C ILE A 325 28.65 21.11 -5.40
N VAL A 326 28.88 21.77 -6.56
CA VAL A 326 28.80 23.24 -6.66
C VAL A 326 27.42 23.72 -6.20
N GLN A 327 26.32 23.09 -6.66
CA GLN A 327 24.95 23.44 -6.28
C GLN A 327 24.75 23.35 -4.75
N VAL A 328 25.21 22.26 -4.12
CA VAL A 328 25.11 22.07 -2.66
C VAL A 328 25.88 23.16 -1.90
N VAL A 329 27.16 23.36 -2.27
CA VAL A 329 28.03 24.35 -1.60
C VAL A 329 27.47 25.78 -1.79
N THR A 330 27.01 26.10 -2.99
CA THR A 330 26.40 27.41 -3.30
C THR A 330 25.14 27.66 -2.47
N ASN A 331 24.27 26.66 -2.34
CA ASN A 331 23.05 26.76 -1.54
C ASN A 331 23.37 27.00 -0.07
N LEU A 332 24.31 26.25 0.50
CA LEU A 332 24.70 26.41 1.90
C LEU A 332 25.37 27.77 2.15
N LEU A 333 26.27 28.21 1.26
CA LEU A 333 26.92 29.52 1.37
C LEU A 333 25.94 30.67 1.21
N SER A 334 25.02 30.60 0.25
CA SER A 334 23.97 31.62 0.07
C SER A 334 23.11 31.75 1.33
N ASN A 335 22.72 30.63 1.94
CA ASN A 335 21.97 30.65 3.19
C ASN A 335 22.78 31.27 4.34
N ALA A 336 24.05 30.87 4.50
CA ALA A 336 24.91 31.43 5.51
C ALA A 336 25.08 32.96 5.35
N ILE A 337 25.28 33.45 4.13
CA ILE A 337 25.41 34.91 3.83
C ILE A 337 24.09 35.64 4.13
N GLN A 338 22.95 35.07 3.76
CA GLN A 338 21.64 35.69 3.95
C GLN A 338 21.28 35.83 5.43
N HIS A 339 21.67 34.87 6.27
CA HIS A 339 21.30 34.81 7.69
C HIS A 339 22.40 35.35 8.62
N THR A 340 23.52 35.84 8.05
CA THR A 340 24.61 36.45 8.82
C THR A 340 24.77 37.90 8.42
N LYS A 341 24.82 38.83 9.39
CA LYS A 341 25.05 40.27 9.19
C LYS A 341 26.29 40.71 9.95
N ALA A 342 27.31 41.23 9.23
CA ALA A 342 28.58 41.65 9.79
C ALA A 342 29.20 40.56 10.73
N GLY A 343 29.04 39.32 10.36
CA GLY A 343 29.50 38.17 11.13
C GLY A 343 30.62 37.41 10.44
N ARG A 344 30.77 36.14 10.83
CA ARG A 344 31.83 35.26 10.33
C ARG A 344 31.24 33.98 9.75
N ILE A 345 31.67 33.64 8.52
CA ILE A 345 31.32 32.38 7.85
C ILE A 345 32.60 31.59 7.68
N ARG A 346 32.64 30.36 8.21
CA ARG A 346 33.79 29.46 8.15
C ARG A 346 33.48 28.29 7.24
N ILE A 347 34.39 28.00 6.32
CA ILE A 347 34.37 26.80 5.49
C ILE A 347 35.55 25.93 5.90
N SER A 348 35.30 24.75 6.39
CA SER A 348 36.33 23.77 6.76
C SER A 348 36.24 22.53 5.89
N LEU A 349 37.39 21.99 5.49
CA LEU A 349 37.51 20.70 4.79
C LEU A 349 38.61 19.88 5.46
N TYR A 350 38.25 18.72 5.97
CA TYR A 350 39.18 17.83 6.65
C TYR A 350 38.79 16.35 6.44
N LYS A 351 39.67 15.44 6.82
CA LYS A 351 39.42 13.99 6.77
C LYS A 351 39.11 13.43 8.13
N GLN A 352 38.01 12.67 8.24
CA GLN A 352 37.63 11.96 9.46
C GLN A 352 37.06 10.58 9.10
N GLY A 353 37.55 9.52 9.76
CA GLY A 353 36.99 8.17 9.59
C GLY A 353 37.08 7.61 8.16
N GLY A 354 37.99 8.13 7.31
CA GLY A 354 38.11 7.73 5.90
C GLY A 354 37.31 8.59 4.93
N GLU A 355 36.42 9.45 5.40
CA GLU A 355 35.59 10.36 4.61
C GLU A 355 36.17 11.78 4.60
N GLN A 356 35.88 12.54 3.53
CA GLN A 356 36.16 13.97 3.46
C GLN A 356 34.92 14.73 3.91
N ILE A 357 35.09 15.56 4.94
CA ILE A 357 34.00 16.32 5.56
C ILE A 357 34.14 17.79 5.18
N VAL A 358 33.08 18.36 4.62
CA VAL A 358 32.94 19.79 4.38
C VAL A 358 31.99 20.34 5.43
N VAL A 359 32.43 21.38 6.16
CA VAL A 359 31.60 22.09 7.14
C VAL A 359 31.51 23.55 6.73
N ILE A 360 30.28 24.06 6.65
CA ILE A 360 29.99 25.49 6.46
C ILE A 360 29.28 25.95 7.74
N ALA A 361 29.93 26.81 8.49
CA ALA A 361 29.42 27.33 9.76
C ALA A 361 29.32 28.86 9.72
N ASP A 362 28.22 29.38 10.18
CA ASP A 362 27.97 30.82 10.35
C ASP A 362 27.68 31.15 11.82
N ASN A 363 27.78 32.40 12.18
CA ASN A 363 27.40 32.93 13.49
C ASN A 363 26.21 33.88 13.39
N GLY A 364 25.30 33.63 12.46
CA GLY A 364 24.08 34.39 12.24
C GLY A 364 23.01 34.15 13.31
N GLU A 365 21.76 34.44 12.95
CA GLU A 365 20.60 34.34 13.86
C GLU A 365 20.26 32.91 14.32
N GLY A 366 20.83 31.89 13.65
CA GLY A 366 20.58 30.49 13.93
C GLY A 366 19.18 30.00 13.54
N MET A 367 18.93 28.71 13.80
CA MET A 367 17.68 28.04 13.49
C MET A 367 17.03 27.46 14.76
N LYS A 368 15.72 27.63 14.90
CA LYS A 368 14.96 27.05 16.03
C LYS A 368 15.08 25.54 16.01
N GLU A 369 15.19 24.93 17.19
CA GLU A 369 15.41 23.49 17.39
C GLU A 369 14.34 22.62 16.67
N GLU A 370 13.07 23.06 16.71
CA GLU A 370 11.94 22.43 16.02
C GLU A 370 12.09 22.38 14.49
N LEU A 371 12.77 23.38 13.89
CA LEU A 371 13.04 23.44 12.46
C LEU A 371 14.25 22.60 12.04
N GLN A 372 15.27 22.48 12.93
CA GLN A 372 16.48 21.71 12.65
C GLN A 372 16.19 20.24 12.34
N GLU A 373 15.24 19.63 13.06
CA GLU A 373 14.83 18.24 12.81
C GLU A 373 14.06 18.07 11.49
N GLN A 374 13.48 19.14 10.97
CA GLN A 374 12.57 19.11 9.83
C GLN A 374 13.25 19.46 8.51
N VAL A 375 14.35 20.22 8.52
CA VAL A 375 15.04 20.74 7.33
C VAL A 375 15.44 19.65 6.35
N PHE A 376 15.75 18.43 6.83
CA PHE A 376 16.15 17.30 6.00
C PHE A 376 15.07 16.20 5.86
N LYS A 377 13.88 16.36 6.48
CA LYS A 377 12.80 15.32 6.47
C LYS A 377 11.83 15.40 5.28
N GLY A 378 12.17 16.10 4.23
CA GLY A 378 11.34 16.29 3.03
C GLY A 378 10.95 17.75 2.85
N TYR A 379 10.29 18.06 1.71
CA TYR A 379 9.87 19.43 1.37
C TYR A 379 8.99 20.07 2.44
N ILE A 380 9.64 20.65 3.46
CA ILE A 380 9.02 21.62 4.34
C ILE A 380 9.65 22.94 3.98
N LEU A 381 9.00 23.62 3.05
CA LEU A 381 9.19 25.05 2.96
C LEU A 381 8.71 25.63 4.30
N PRO A 382 9.59 26.32 5.08
CA PRO A 382 9.12 27.01 6.26
C PRO A 382 7.99 27.94 5.85
N PRO A 383 6.97 28.15 6.69
CA PRO A 383 5.93 29.12 6.39
C PRO A 383 6.62 30.47 6.19
N TRP A 384 6.64 30.93 4.94
CA TRP A 384 7.21 32.21 4.56
C TRP A 384 6.48 33.30 5.35
N ARG A 385 7.19 34.01 6.22
CA ARG A 385 6.69 35.27 6.79
C ARG A 385 7.18 36.37 5.90
N PRO A 386 6.28 37.16 5.28
CA PRO A 386 6.68 38.42 4.66
C PRO A 386 7.28 39.31 5.75
N ALA A 387 8.44 39.87 5.45
CA ALA A 387 9.06 40.94 6.23
C ALA A 387 8.22 42.23 6.08
#